data_acc1f17da3518685e3bfa5b9d3dfed22
#
_entry.id   acc1f17da3518685e3bfa5b9d3dfed22
#
_cell.length_a   1.000
_cell.length_b   1.000
_cell.length_c   1.000
_cell.angle_alpha   90.00
_cell.angle_beta   90.00
_cell.angle_gamma   90.00
#
_symmetry.space_group_name_H-M   'P 1'
#
loop_
_entity.id
_entity.type
_entity.pdbx_description
1 polymer ?
#
loop_
_entity_poly.entity_id
_entity_poly.type
_entity_poly.pdbx_seq_one_letter_code
_entity_poly.pdbx_strand_id
1 'polypeptide(L)'
;MNSFLLFFIGLPTLEIFLMIKIGSKVGALNTVALVFLTAIIGLYFAKVQGIKTIKSGMINIYQNKLPTYEILSGASIAVAALLLITPGFFTDLIGFLILIPF
;
A
#
# COMPACT_ATOMS: atom_id res chain seq x y z
N MET A 1 -23.34 5.75 -1.84
CA MET A 1 -23.28 4.87 -3.01
C MET A 1 -22.54 5.51 -4.17
N ASN A 2 -22.98 6.70 -4.58
CA ASN A 2 -22.36 7.38 -5.72
C ASN A 2 -20.90 7.72 -5.46
N SER A 3 -20.56 8.12 -4.22
CA SER A 3 -19.18 8.43 -3.85
C SER A 3 -18.28 7.19 -3.94
N PHE A 4 -18.81 6.04 -3.55
CA PHE A 4 -18.09 4.78 -3.60
C PHE A 4 -17.84 4.35 -5.05
N LEU A 5 -18.86 4.49 -5.91
CA LEU A 5 -18.73 4.19 -7.34
C LEU A 5 -17.74 5.13 -8.02
N LEU A 6 -17.79 6.42 -7.68
CA LEU A 6 -16.85 7.39 -8.22
C LEU A 6 -15.42 7.03 -7.85
N PHE A 7 -15.20 6.64 -6.59
CA PHE A 7 -13.88 6.21 -6.14
C PHE A 7 -13.42 4.95 -6.87
N PHE A 8 -14.31 3.96 -7.01
CA PHE A 8 -13.99 2.69 -7.64
C PHE A 8 -13.67 2.81 -9.12
N ILE A 9 -14.32 3.76 -9.80
CA ILE A 9 -14.10 3.98 -11.23
C ILE A 9 -13.00 5.03 -11.44
N GLY A 10 -13.01 6.07 -10.61
CA GLY A 10 -12.09 7.20 -10.74
C GLY A 10 -10.65 6.83 -10.42
N LEU A 11 -10.42 6.02 -9.39
CA LEU A 11 -9.07 5.67 -9.00
C LEU A 11 -8.34 4.86 -10.07
N PRO A 12 -8.90 3.77 -10.63
CA PRO A 12 -8.24 3.08 -11.74
C PRO A 12 -8.07 3.95 -12.98
N THR A 13 -9.03 4.84 -13.26
CA THR A 13 -8.92 5.76 -14.39
C THR A 13 -7.74 6.70 -14.21
N LEU A 14 -7.60 7.27 -13.00
CA LEU A 14 -6.47 8.13 -12.68
C LEU A 14 -5.15 7.39 -12.80
N GLU A 15 -5.09 6.14 -12.34
CA GLU A 15 -3.90 5.32 -12.45
C GLU A 15 -3.47 5.13 -13.90
N ILE A 16 -4.42 4.76 -14.75
CA ILE A 16 -4.15 4.54 -16.17
C ILE A 16 -3.67 5.85 -16.82
N PHE A 17 -4.33 6.96 -16.48
CA PHE A 17 -3.96 8.27 -17.00
C PHE A 17 -2.52 8.62 -16.61
N LEU A 18 -2.15 8.42 -15.36
CA LEU A 18 -0.79 8.69 -14.87
C LEU A 18 0.23 7.79 -15.56
N MET A 19 -0.09 6.51 -15.72
CA MET A 19 0.81 5.58 -16.40
C MET A 19 1.05 5.97 -17.85
N ILE A 20 0.00 6.41 -18.54
CA ILE A 20 0.15 6.87 -19.93
C ILE A 20 1.00 8.13 -19.98
N LYS A 21 0.73 9.09 -19.10
CA LYS A 21 1.48 10.36 -19.07
C LYS A 21 2.95 10.15 -18.75
N ILE A 22 3.24 9.39 -17.72
CA ILE A 22 4.63 9.11 -17.33
C ILE A 22 5.30 8.24 -18.38
N GLY A 23 4.58 7.24 -18.91
CA GLY A 23 5.10 6.36 -19.95
C GLY A 23 5.47 7.09 -21.23
N SER A 24 4.73 8.14 -21.58
CA SER A 24 5.05 8.94 -22.76
C SER A 24 6.35 9.73 -22.61
N LYS A 25 6.77 10.01 -21.35
CA LYS A 25 7.99 10.77 -21.07
C LYS A 25 9.21 9.87 -20.87
N VAL A 26 9.04 8.76 -20.19
CA VAL A 26 10.18 7.90 -19.79
C VAL A 26 10.23 6.58 -20.58
N GLY A 27 9.18 6.25 -21.33
CA GLY A 27 9.09 5.01 -22.10
C GLY A 27 8.36 3.91 -21.35
N ALA A 28 7.79 2.98 -22.12
CA ALA A 28 6.98 1.90 -21.55
C ALA A 28 7.79 0.97 -20.66
N LEU A 29 9.00 0.60 -21.09
CA LEU A 29 9.84 -0.31 -20.33
C LEU A 29 10.24 0.30 -18.98
N ASN A 30 10.63 1.58 -19.00
CA ASN A 30 11.00 2.28 -17.77
C ASN A 30 9.80 2.42 -16.82
N THR A 31 8.62 2.65 -17.36
CA THR A 31 7.39 2.74 -16.57
C THR A 31 7.09 1.43 -15.86
N VAL A 32 7.18 0.31 -16.58
CA VAL A 32 6.96 -1.02 -16.00
C VAL A 32 8.00 -1.29 -14.92
N ALA A 33 9.26 -0.97 -15.20
CA ALA A 33 10.34 -1.17 -14.24
C ALA A 33 10.10 -0.36 -12.96
N LEU A 34 9.65 0.88 -13.07
CA LEU A 34 9.36 1.73 -11.91
C LEU A 34 8.20 1.16 -11.08
N VAL A 35 7.14 0.68 -11.74
CA VAL A 35 6.00 0.08 -11.03
C VAL A 35 6.45 -1.15 -10.25
N PHE A 36 7.21 -2.05 -10.87
CA PHE A 36 7.71 -3.24 -10.19
C PHE A 36 8.67 -2.89 -9.06
N LEU A 37 9.54 -1.91 -9.28
CA LEU A 37 10.51 -1.50 -8.26
C LEU A 37 9.80 -0.97 -7.01
N THR A 38 8.83 -0.08 -7.18
CA THR A 38 8.10 0.48 -6.05
C THR A 38 7.27 -0.59 -5.34
N ALA A 39 6.67 -1.52 -6.09
CA ALA A 39 5.91 -2.61 -5.50
C ALA A 39 6.79 -3.52 -4.65
N ILE A 40 7.96 -3.89 -5.15
CA ILE A 40 8.88 -4.77 -4.42
C ILE A 40 9.39 -4.09 -3.15
N ILE A 41 9.81 -2.83 -3.24
CA ILE A 41 10.29 -2.08 -2.08
C ILE A 41 9.18 -1.93 -1.05
N GLY A 42 7.99 -1.55 -1.49
CA GLY A 42 6.85 -1.35 -0.60
C GLY A 42 6.42 -2.62 0.09
N LEU A 43 6.36 -3.73 -0.63
CA LEU A 43 5.98 -5.01 -0.04
C LEU A 43 7.03 -5.49 0.96
N TYR A 44 8.31 -5.21 0.72
CA TYR A 44 9.35 -5.53 1.69
C TYR A 44 9.13 -4.78 2.99
N PHE A 45 8.87 -3.47 2.94
CA PHE A 45 8.58 -2.69 4.14
C PHE A 45 7.31 -3.16 4.83
N ALA A 46 6.27 -3.49 4.07
CA ALA A 46 5.03 -4.01 4.62
C ALA A 46 5.28 -5.33 5.36
N LYS A 47 6.10 -6.20 4.81
CA LYS A 47 6.45 -7.46 5.44
C LYS A 47 7.18 -7.24 6.76
N VAL A 48 8.17 -6.37 6.78
CA VAL A 48 8.95 -6.09 7.99
C VAL A 48 8.06 -5.51 9.07
N GLN A 49 7.24 -4.52 8.73
CA GLN A 49 6.33 -3.90 9.69
C GLN A 49 5.26 -4.87 10.16
N GLY A 50 4.75 -5.72 9.27
CA GLY A 50 3.75 -6.72 9.61
C GLY A 50 4.28 -7.72 10.62
N ILE A 51 5.51 -8.20 10.45
CA ILE A 51 6.13 -9.13 11.39
C ILE A 51 6.27 -8.49 12.77
N LYS A 52 6.73 -7.25 12.82
CA LYS A 52 6.86 -6.52 14.10
C LYS A 52 5.51 -6.35 14.78
N THR A 53 4.48 -6.03 14.03
CA THR A 53 3.13 -5.85 14.55
C THR A 53 2.57 -7.14 15.12
N ILE A 54 2.78 -8.27 14.44
CA ILE A 54 2.33 -9.58 14.91
C ILE A 54 3.03 -9.92 16.22
N LYS A 55 4.34 -9.74 16.31
CA LYS A 55 5.09 -10.01 17.53
C LYS A 55 4.60 -9.15 18.69
N SER A 56 4.39 -7.88 18.44
CA SER A 56 3.89 -6.95 19.47
C SER A 56 2.50 -7.34 19.93
N GLY A 57 1.62 -7.74 19.02
CA GLY A 57 0.28 -8.19 19.35
C GLY A 57 0.30 -9.45 20.20
N MET A 58 1.18 -10.40 19.90
CA MET A 58 1.30 -11.63 20.67
C MET A 58 1.79 -11.34 22.10
N ILE A 59 2.74 -10.42 22.24
CA ILE A 59 3.21 -10.02 23.57
C ILE A 59 2.07 -9.43 24.39
N ASN A 60 1.26 -8.57 23.78
CA ASN A 60 0.12 -7.96 24.46
C ASN A 60 -0.91 -9.01 24.89
N ILE A 61 -1.15 -10.01 24.07
CA ILE A 61 -2.08 -11.09 24.40
C ILE A 61 -1.56 -11.88 25.61
N TYR A 62 -0.25 -12.18 25.63
CA TYR A 62 0.36 -12.88 26.77
C TYR A 62 0.27 -12.09 28.07
N GLN A 63 0.24 -10.77 27.98
CA GLN A 63 0.12 -9.90 29.15
C GLN A 63 -1.33 -9.57 29.48
N ASN A 64 -2.29 -10.28 28.90
CA ASN A 64 -3.72 -10.06 29.07
C ASN A 64 -4.16 -8.64 28.69
N LYS A 65 -3.47 -8.04 27.71
CA LYS A 65 -3.81 -6.73 27.17
C LYS A 65 -4.49 -6.89 25.82
N LEU A 66 -5.41 -5.99 25.53
CA LEU A 66 -6.08 -5.97 24.24
C LEU A 66 -5.11 -5.40 23.19
N PRO A 67 -4.81 -6.12 22.11
CA PRO A 67 -3.87 -5.63 21.11
C PRO A 67 -4.54 -4.67 20.11
N THR A 68 -5.14 -3.59 20.63
CA THR A 68 -5.90 -2.65 19.81
C THR A 68 -5.01 -1.94 18.79
N TYR A 69 -3.85 -1.46 19.24
CA TYR A 69 -2.90 -0.79 18.37
C TYR A 69 -2.43 -1.73 17.25
N GLU A 70 -2.11 -2.98 17.61
CA GLU A 70 -1.62 -3.97 16.65
C GLU A 70 -2.68 -4.37 15.63
N ILE A 71 -3.94 -4.43 16.05
CA ILE A 71 -5.05 -4.73 15.14
C ILE A 71 -5.20 -3.60 14.12
N LEU A 72 -5.21 -2.35 14.58
CA LEU A 72 -5.32 -1.19 13.70
C LEU A 72 -4.11 -1.06 12.78
N SER A 73 -2.92 -1.26 13.33
CA SER A 73 -1.68 -1.20 12.57
C SER A 73 -1.63 -2.31 11.51
N GLY A 74 -2.02 -3.52 11.88
CA GLY A 74 -2.07 -4.63 10.95
C GLY A 74 -3.05 -4.41 9.83
N ALA A 75 -4.22 -3.85 10.14
CA ALA A 75 -5.22 -3.52 9.11
C ALA A 75 -4.67 -2.46 8.15
N SER A 76 -4.00 -1.44 8.67
CA SER A 76 -3.39 -0.40 7.84
C SER A 76 -2.30 -0.96 6.93
N ILE A 77 -1.46 -1.85 7.45
CA ILE A 77 -0.40 -2.49 6.69
C ILE A 77 -1.01 -3.37 5.58
N ALA A 78 -2.10 -4.08 5.88
CA ALA A 78 -2.78 -4.90 4.89
C ALA A 78 -3.35 -4.06 3.75
N VAL A 79 -3.97 -2.92 4.08
CA VAL A 79 -4.48 -1.99 3.07
C VAL A 79 -3.34 -1.43 2.23
N ALA A 80 -2.24 -1.05 2.88
CA ALA A 80 -1.06 -0.55 2.17
C ALA A 80 -0.50 -1.59 1.21
N ALA A 81 -0.42 -2.85 1.64
CA ALA A 81 0.07 -3.94 0.79
C ALA A 81 -0.82 -4.14 -0.43
N LEU A 82 -2.15 -4.08 -0.24
CA LEU A 82 -3.08 -4.19 -1.36
C LEU A 82 -2.88 -3.05 -2.36
N LEU A 83 -2.68 -1.83 -1.87
CA LEU A 83 -2.43 -0.68 -2.75
C LEU A 83 -1.11 -0.82 -3.50
N LEU A 84 -0.09 -1.37 -2.86
CA LEU A 84 1.22 -1.57 -3.48
C LEU A 84 1.20 -2.69 -4.52
N ILE A 85 0.37 -3.73 -4.32
CA ILE A 85 0.20 -4.81 -5.29
C ILE A 85 -0.54 -4.30 -6.54
N THR A 86 -1.50 -3.39 -6.36
CA THR A 86 -2.22 -2.80 -7.48
C THR A 86 -1.25 -1.97 -8.32
N PRO A 87 -1.07 -2.30 -9.60
CA PRO A 87 -0.11 -1.56 -10.43
C PRO A 87 -0.59 -0.13 -10.68
N GLY A 88 0.21 0.83 -10.23
CA GLY A 88 -0.11 2.23 -10.42
C GLY A 88 0.80 3.13 -9.63
N PHE A 89 0.96 4.37 -10.06
CA PHE A 89 1.82 5.33 -9.37
C PHE A 89 1.13 5.96 -8.17
N PHE A 90 -0.15 6.28 -8.32
CA PHE A 90 -0.89 6.94 -7.26
C PHE A 90 -1.16 5.98 -6.10
N THR A 91 -1.57 4.74 -6.40
CA THR A 91 -1.82 3.74 -5.37
C THR A 91 -0.53 3.36 -4.64
N ASP A 92 0.59 3.27 -5.35
CA ASP A 92 1.88 3.01 -4.73
C ASP A 92 2.27 4.13 -3.76
N LEU A 93 2.06 5.38 -4.17
CA LEU A 93 2.33 6.53 -3.31
C LEU A 93 1.49 6.47 -2.04
N ILE A 94 0.19 6.21 -2.16
CA ILE A 94 -0.69 6.09 -0.99
C ILE A 94 -0.24 4.94 -0.10
N GLY A 95 0.11 3.80 -0.68
CA GLY A 95 0.60 2.65 0.07
C GLY A 95 1.84 2.99 0.89
N PHE A 96 2.80 3.68 0.29
CA PHE A 96 4.00 4.11 1.00
C PHE A 96 3.66 5.08 2.13
N LEU A 97 2.74 6.02 1.90
CA LEU A 97 2.34 6.97 2.93
C LEU A 97 1.71 6.27 4.13
N ILE A 98 0.90 5.25 3.89
CA ILE A 98 0.28 4.47 4.98
C ILE A 98 1.35 3.72 5.78
N LEU A 99 2.41 3.27 5.14
CA LEU A 99 3.48 2.53 5.81
C LEU A 99 4.41 3.41 6.63
N ILE A 100 4.38 4.73 6.46
CA ILE A 100 5.23 5.63 7.24
C ILE A 100 4.83 5.54 8.70
N PRO A 101 5.75 5.21 9.61
CA PRO A 101 5.45 5.17 11.03
C PRO A 101 5.34 6.57 11.62
N PHE A 102 4.28 6.78 12.38
CA PHE A 102 4.06 8.06 13.07
C PHE A 102 4.27 7.90 14.58
#